data_275c8c38922277687efdde22840ca7b6
#
_entry.id   275c8c38922277687efdde22840ca7b6
#
_cell.length_a   1.000
_cell.length_b   1.000
_cell.length_c   1.000
_cell.angle_alpha   90.00
_cell.angle_beta   90.00
_cell.angle_gamma   90.00
#
_symmetry.space_group_name_H-M   'P 1'
#
loop_
_entity.id
_entity.type
_entity.pdbx_description
1 polymer ?
#
loop_
_entity_poly.entity_id
_entity_poly.type
_entity_poly.pdbx_seq_one_letter_code
_entity_poly.pdbx_strand_id
1 'polypeptide(L)'
;AKFLSKVSPTSSLTNTDIDNPDISKMAGDAQPVSYVPFRNQLFNTIGCAYAEAKGADTVWYGAAEVDSLAGYWDGSTEFVDAMNALIALNRENRITIEAPLLTMSKEAIVEEGVRLGVDFGKTWTCYSNREDGLADATTPSSSMRVKGFVDAGYQDPIQYVQQDKLSEVYM
;
A
#
# COMPACT_ATOMS: atom_id res chain seq x y z
N ALA A 1 6.25 9.84 10.72
CA ALA A 1 7.14 10.35 9.66
C ALA A 1 8.53 10.70 10.18
N LYS A 2 8.69 11.62 11.15
CA LYS A 2 10.01 12.07 11.64
C LYS A 2 10.94 10.96 12.17
N PHE A 3 10.42 9.85 12.69
CA PHE A 3 11.21 8.72 13.15
C PHE A 3 11.77 7.94 11.96
N LEU A 4 10.92 7.56 11.01
CA LEU A 4 11.33 6.79 9.83
C LEU A 4 12.36 7.54 8.97
N SER A 5 12.23 8.85 8.78
CA SER A 5 13.21 9.64 8.02
C SER A 5 14.59 9.70 8.69
N LYS A 6 14.68 9.47 10.01
CA LYS A 6 15.96 9.38 10.72
C LYS A 6 16.62 8.01 10.63
N VAL A 7 15.82 6.92 10.72
CA VAL A 7 16.34 5.54 10.72
C VAL A 7 16.46 4.96 9.33
N SER A 8 15.72 5.48 8.37
CA SER A 8 15.68 4.98 7.00
C SER A 8 15.62 6.12 5.98
N PRO A 9 16.73 6.89 5.79
CA PRO A 9 16.77 8.04 4.88
C PRO A 9 17.01 7.65 3.41
N THR A 10 16.95 6.38 3.07
CA THR A 10 17.29 5.83 1.76
C THR A 10 16.12 5.71 0.79
N SER A 11 14.92 6.00 1.24
CA SER A 11 13.70 5.92 0.42
C SER A 11 13.22 7.31 0.00
N SER A 12 12.68 7.42 -1.20
CA SER A 12 12.00 8.63 -1.68
C SER A 12 10.79 9.04 -0.83
N LEU A 13 10.23 8.12 -0.04
CA LEU A 13 9.13 8.41 0.89
C LEU A 13 9.59 8.97 2.25
N THR A 14 10.86 8.90 2.55
CA THR A 14 11.44 9.34 3.84
C THR A 14 12.52 10.40 3.68
N ASN A 15 12.97 10.64 2.45
CA ASN A 15 13.98 11.63 2.09
C ASN A 15 13.49 12.45 0.89
N THR A 16 13.25 13.74 1.09
CA THR A 16 12.76 14.68 0.07
C THR A 16 13.79 15.01 -1.01
N ASP A 17 15.07 14.66 -0.80
CA ASP A 17 16.15 14.86 -1.78
C ASP A 17 16.19 13.71 -2.83
N ILE A 18 15.34 12.69 -2.65
CA ILE A 18 15.21 11.55 -3.57
C ILE A 18 13.87 11.67 -4.29
N ASP A 19 13.91 11.82 -5.61
CA ASP A 19 12.70 11.88 -6.43
C ASP A 19 11.97 10.55 -6.46
N ASN A 20 10.63 10.62 -6.46
CA ASN A 20 9.81 9.46 -6.79
C ASN A 20 9.94 9.16 -8.30
N PRO A 21 10.34 7.95 -8.68
CA PRO A 21 10.49 7.62 -10.08
C PRO A 21 9.12 7.55 -10.78
N ASP A 22 9.13 7.86 -12.07
CA ASP A 22 8.05 7.51 -12.96
C ASP A 22 7.89 5.98 -13.05
N ILE A 23 6.66 5.50 -13.23
CA ILE A 23 6.34 4.07 -13.33
C ILE A 23 7.17 3.36 -14.42
N SER A 24 7.49 4.05 -15.51
CA SER A 24 8.31 3.52 -16.61
C SER A 24 9.75 3.20 -16.21
N LYS A 25 10.25 3.79 -15.12
CA LYS A 25 11.61 3.61 -14.60
C LYS A 25 11.71 2.54 -13.51
N MET A 26 10.59 1.98 -13.07
CA MET A 26 10.55 0.98 -11.99
C MET A 26 10.66 -0.46 -12.50
N ALA A 27 10.53 -0.70 -13.80
CA ALA A 27 10.58 -2.03 -14.37
C ALA A 27 12.00 -2.62 -14.27
N GLY A 28 12.17 -3.66 -13.45
CA GLY A 28 13.41 -4.42 -13.31
C GLY A 28 14.28 -4.12 -12.09
N ASP A 29 13.92 -3.15 -11.26
CA ASP A 29 14.59 -2.94 -9.98
C ASP A 29 14.21 -4.01 -8.96
N ALA A 30 15.23 -4.69 -8.41
CA ALA A 30 15.05 -5.69 -7.35
C ALA A 30 14.44 -5.09 -6.06
N GLN A 31 14.52 -3.77 -5.89
CA GLN A 31 13.96 -3.05 -4.75
C GLN A 31 13.58 -1.63 -5.19
N PRO A 32 12.29 -1.27 -5.20
CA PRO A 32 11.87 0.08 -5.58
C PRO A 32 12.49 1.17 -4.69
N VAL A 33 12.84 2.33 -5.28
CA VAL A 33 13.40 3.47 -4.53
C VAL A 33 12.44 4.01 -3.46
N SER A 34 11.14 3.76 -3.61
CA SER A 34 10.10 4.06 -2.63
C SER A 34 10.02 3.05 -1.46
N TYR A 35 10.81 1.96 -1.51
CA TYR A 35 10.87 1.03 -0.40
C TYR A 35 11.45 1.71 0.85
N VAL A 36 10.69 1.70 1.93
CA VAL A 36 11.17 2.12 3.25
C VAL A 36 11.62 0.88 4.02
N PRO A 37 12.94 0.70 4.25
CA PRO A 37 13.47 -0.48 4.90
C PRO A 37 12.72 -0.89 6.16
N PHE A 38 12.23 -2.13 6.19
CA PHE A 38 11.53 -2.77 7.32
C PHE A 38 10.29 -2.03 7.85
N ARG A 39 9.73 -1.06 7.12
CA ARG A 39 8.59 -0.26 7.59
C ARG A 39 7.38 -1.13 7.93
N ASN A 40 7.01 -2.05 7.05
CA ASN A 40 5.82 -2.87 7.23
C ASN A 40 6.02 -3.90 8.36
N GLN A 41 7.23 -4.46 8.51
CA GLN A 41 7.57 -5.30 9.67
C GLN A 41 7.44 -4.52 10.98
N LEU A 42 7.97 -3.28 11.03
CA LEU A 42 7.86 -2.41 12.20
C LEU A 42 6.39 -2.13 12.55
N PHE A 43 5.57 -1.77 11.56
CA PHE A 43 4.17 -1.47 11.79
C PHE A 43 3.36 -2.69 12.23
N ASN A 44 3.60 -3.87 11.64
CA ASN A 44 2.97 -5.10 12.09
C ASN A 44 3.39 -5.46 13.52
N THR A 45 4.66 -5.28 13.88
CA THR A 45 5.15 -5.51 15.25
C THR A 45 4.49 -4.57 16.25
N ILE A 46 4.36 -3.28 15.93
CA ILE A 46 3.64 -2.31 16.77
C ILE A 46 2.15 -2.66 16.86
N GLY A 47 1.55 -3.08 15.74
CA GLY A 47 0.16 -3.57 15.70
C GLY A 47 -0.05 -4.76 16.64
N CYS A 48 0.84 -5.74 16.62
CA CYS A 48 0.79 -6.90 17.51
C CYS A 48 0.94 -6.49 18.98
N ALA A 49 1.88 -5.61 19.30
CA ALA A 49 2.05 -5.12 20.67
C ALA A 49 0.79 -4.36 21.17
N TYR A 50 0.16 -3.61 20.29
CA TYR A 50 -1.10 -2.93 20.62
C TYR A 50 -2.27 -3.90 20.77
N ALA A 51 -2.38 -4.89 19.88
CA ALA A 51 -3.40 -5.94 19.94
C ALA A 51 -3.29 -6.71 21.27
N GLU A 52 -2.09 -7.11 21.66
CA GLU A 52 -1.82 -7.78 22.93
C GLU A 52 -2.27 -6.93 24.12
N ALA A 53 -1.89 -5.64 24.14
CA ALA A 53 -2.26 -4.72 25.22
C ALA A 53 -3.79 -4.46 25.30
N LYS A 54 -4.53 -4.69 24.20
CA LYS A 54 -5.98 -4.52 24.11
C LYS A 54 -6.77 -5.83 24.23
N GLY A 55 -6.10 -6.96 24.28
CA GLY A 55 -6.73 -8.28 24.31
C GLY A 55 -7.38 -8.63 22.96
N ALA A 56 -6.89 -8.06 21.86
CA ALA A 56 -7.28 -8.46 20.52
C ALA A 56 -6.40 -9.62 20.02
N ASP A 57 -6.95 -10.45 19.16
CA ASP A 57 -6.31 -11.66 18.64
C ASP A 57 -5.87 -11.52 17.16
N THR A 58 -6.27 -10.43 16.50
CA THR A 58 -6.02 -10.25 15.07
C THR A 58 -5.51 -8.85 14.76
N VAL A 59 -4.52 -8.78 13.88
CA VAL A 59 -4.00 -7.56 13.25
C VAL A 59 -4.22 -7.67 11.75
N TRP A 60 -4.97 -6.76 11.16
CA TRP A 60 -5.16 -6.74 9.72
C TRP A 60 -4.09 -5.90 9.03
N TYR A 61 -3.45 -6.52 8.03
CA TYR A 61 -2.41 -5.93 7.21
C TYR A 61 -2.94 -5.67 5.79
N GLY A 62 -2.84 -4.43 5.33
CA GLY A 62 -3.44 -3.95 4.08
C GLY A 62 -2.59 -4.16 2.82
N ALA A 63 -1.66 -5.12 2.80
CA ALA A 63 -0.93 -5.48 1.59
C ALA A 63 -1.87 -6.11 0.55
N ALA A 64 -1.59 -5.88 -0.73
CA ALA A 64 -2.34 -6.38 -1.86
C ALA A 64 -1.41 -7.07 -2.88
N GLU A 65 -1.96 -7.85 -3.80
CA GLU A 65 -1.20 -8.58 -4.82
C GLU A 65 -0.17 -7.70 -5.55
N VAL A 66 -0.57 -6.47 -5.88
CA VAL A 66 0.29 -5.51 -6.57
C VAL A 66 1.57 -5.15 -5.81
N ASP A 67 1.58 -5.24 -4.49
CA ASP A 67 2.76 -4.94 -3.68
C ASP A 67 3.83 -6.02 -3.89
N SER A 68 3.45 -7.29 -3.92
CA SER A 68 4.34 -8.40 -4.26
C SER A 68 4.82 -8.33 -5.71
N LEU A 69 3.93 -8.07 -6.66
CA LEU A 69 4.27 -7.93 -8.08
C LEU A 69 5.22 -6.75 -8.35
N ALA A 70 5.15 -5.70 -7.55
CA ALA A 70 6.06 -4.55 -7.62
C ALA A 70 7.43 -4.81 -6.96
N GLY A 71 7.69 -6.01 -6.45
CA GLY A 71 8.97 -6.40 -5.86
C GLY A 71 9.12 -6.07 -4.36
N TYR A 72 8.03 -5.67 -3.68
CA TYR A 72 8.06 -5.49 -2.23
C TYR A 72 7.95 -6.84 -1.52
N TRP A 73 9.06 -7.35 -0.99
CA TRP A 73 9.12 -8.62 -0.27
C TRP A 73 8.19 -8.66 0.95
N ASP A 74 8.00 -7.50 1.58
CA ASP A 74 7.12 -7.30 2.74
C ASP A 74 5.63 -7.15 2.38
N GLY A 75 5.28 -7.31 1.10
CA GLY A 75 3.92 -7.45 0.57
C GLY A 75 3.60 -8.86 0.08
N SER A 76 4.38 -9.88 0.48
CA SER A 76 4.22 -11.26 0.03
C SER A 76 3.53 -12.16 1.07
N THR A 77 3.03 -13.32 0.63
CA THR A 77 2.49 -14.36 1.50
C THR A 77 3.57 -14.90 2.45
N GLU A 78 4.77 -15.11 1.91
CA GLU A 78 5.92 -15.59 2.68
C GLU A 78 6.27 -14.65 3.84
N PHE A 79 6.14 -13.34 3.63
CA PHE A 79 6.34 -12.36 4.71
C PHE A 79 5.29 -12.51 5.81
N VAL A 80 4.01 -12.62 5.44
CA VAL A 80 2.91 -12.77 6.42
C VAL A 80 3.07 -14.08 7.19
N ASP A 81 3.41 -15.17 6.52
CA ASP A 81 3.65 -16.48 7.13
C ASP A 81 4.85 -16.43 8.10
N ALA A 82 5.96 -15.80 7.70
CA ALA A 82 7.13 -15.64 8.55
C ALA A 82 6.84 -14.77 9.79
N MET A 83 6.08 -13.69 9.63
CA MET A 83 5.63 -12.86 10.76
C MET A 83 4.74 -13.65 11.71
N ASN A 84 3.80 -14.44 11.20
CA ASN A 84 2.94 -15.29 12.02
C ASN A 84 3.74 -16.37 12.74
N ALA A 85 4.74 -16.99 12.08
CA ALA A 85 5.63 -17.95 12.72
C ALA A 85 6.44 -17.32 13.86
N LEU A 86 6.92 -16.08 13.67
CA LEU A 86 7.62 -15.34 14.73
C LEU A 86 6.70 -15.03 15.91
N ILE A 87 5.49 -14.53 15.64
CA ILE A 87 4.51 -14.16 16.67
C ILE A 87 4.05 -15.38 17.45
N ALA A 88 3.93 -16.54 16.82
CA ALA A 88 3.55 -17.80 17.46
C ALA A 88 4.54 -18.27 18.56
N LEU A 89 5.74 -17.68 18.64
CA LEU A 89 6.67 -17.90 19.74
C LEU A 89 6.19 -17.27 21.06
N ASN A 90 5.29 -16.30 21.00
CA ASN A 90 4.61 -15.77 22.19
C ASN A 90 3.65 -16.84 22.74
N ARG A 91 3.87 -17.24 23.98
CA ARG A 91 3.15 -18.37 24.59
C ARG A 91 1.85 -17.94 25.28
N GLU A 92 1.68 -16.67 25.57
CA GLU A 92 0.57 -16.16 26.37
C GLU A 92 -0.56 -15.62 25.51
N ASN A 93 -0.23 -15.00 24.39
CA ASN A 93 -1.23 -14.41 23.50
C ASN A 93 -1.09 -14.97 22.08
N ARG A 94 -2.22 -15.40 21.52
CA ARG A 94 -2.30 -15.87 20.13
C ARG A 94 -2.79 -14.74 19.24
N ILE A 95 -1.87 -13.92 18.80
CA ILE A 95 -2.15 -12.89 17.80
C ILE A 95 -1.86 -13.47 16.43
N THR A 96 -2.69 -13.14 15.46
CA THR A 96 -2.51 -13.50 14.06
C THR A 96 -2.51 -12.24 13.19
N ILE A 97 -1.57 -12.13 12.27
CA ILE A 97 -1.61 -11.14 11.20
C ILE A 97 -2.38 -11.75 10.03
N GLU A 98 -3.44 -11.07 9.62
CA GLU A 98 -4.23 -11.42 8.44
C GLU A 98 -4.06 -10.35 7.37
N ALA A 99 -3.88 -10.76 6.11
CA ALA A 99 -3.74 -9.87 4.96
C ALA A 99 -4.83 -10.23 3.91
N PRO A 100 -6.09 -9.84 4.14
CA PRO A 100 -7.23 -10.29 3.34
C PRO A 100 -7.19 -9.84 1.88
N LEU A 101 -6.41 -8.80 1.56
CA LEU A 101 -6.27 -8.26 0.21
C LEU A 101 -5.06 -8.81 -0.55
N LEU A 102 -4.24 -9.65 0.07
CA LEU A 102 -2.91 -10.04 -0.39
C LEU A 102 -2.92 -10.75 -1.77
N THR A 103 -4.00 -11.43 -2.09
CA THR A 103 -4.18 -12.15 -3.37
C THR A 103 -5.23 -11.47 -4.27
N MET A 104 -5.64 -10.26 -3.93
CA MET A 104 -6.65 -9.52 -4.69
C MET A 104 -5.99 -8.51 -5.63
N SER A 105 -6.40 -8.51 -6.90
CA SER A 105 -6.08 -7.45 -7.84
C SER A 105 -6.69 -6.11 -7.40
N LYS A 106 -6.19 -4.99 -7.95
CA LYS A 106 -6.81 -3.67 -7.67
C LYS A 106 -8.26 -3.59 -8.12
N GLU A 107 -8.61 -4.24 -9.22
CA GLU A 107 -9.99 -4.41 -9.69
C GLU A 107 -10.84 -5.09 -8.62
N ALA A 108 -10.45 -6.28 -8.16
CA ALA A 108 -11.18 -7.04 -7.15
C ALA A 108 -11.32 -6.27 -5.83
N ILE A 109 -10.30 -5.49 -5.44
CA ILE A 109 -10.37 -4.62 -4.24
C ILE A 109 -11.41 -3.50 -4.43
N VAL A 110 -11.50 -2.90 -5.62
CA VAL A 110 -12.52 -1.88 -5.92
C VAL A 110 -13.91 -2.50 -5.88
N GLU A 111 -14.12 -3.63 -6.54
CA GLU A 111 -15.41 -4.34 -6.55
C GLU A 111 -15.86 -4.70 -5.13
N GLU A 112 -14.97 -5.27 -4.33
CA GLU A 112 -15.28 -5.62 -2.93
C GLU A 112 -15.56 -4.37 -2.08
N GLY A 113 -14.80 -3.29 -2.28
CA GLY A 113 -15.04 -2.03 -1.59
C GLY A 113 -16.41 -1.43 -1.94
N VAL A 114 -16.80 -1.46 -3.22
CA VAL A 114 -18.14 -1.03 -3.67
C VAL A 114 -19.22 -1.91 -3.01
N ARG A 115 -19.05 -3.24 -3.02
CA ARG A 115 -19.96 -4.18 -2.38
C ARG A 115 -20.15 -3.90 -0.88
N LEU A 116 -19.07 -3.49 -0.20
CA LEU A 116 -19.06 -3.14 1.22
C LEU A 116 -19.53 -1.71 1.52
N GLY A 117 -19.80 -0.90 0.51
CA GLY A 117 -20.20 0.50 0.66
C GLY A 117 -19.08 1.44 1.10
N VAL A 118 -17.83 1.14 0.71
CA VAL A 118 -16.67 2.01 1.00
C VAL A 118 -16.83 3.33 0.25
N ASP A 119 -16.73 4.45 0.97
CA ASP A 119 -16.65 5.79 0.38
C ASP A 119 -15.23 6.04 -0.14
N PHE A 120 -14.98 5.65 -1.38
CA PHE A 120 -13.69 5.82 -2.02
C PHE A 120 -13.27 7.29 -2.20
N GLY A 121 -14.20 8.23 -2.15
CA GLY A 121 -13.89 9.66 -2.14
C GLY A 121 -13.11 10.11 -0.90
N LYS A 122 -13.14 9.32 0.17
CA LYS A 122 -12.38 9.54 1.41
C LYS A 122 -11.07 8.75 1.47
N THR A 123 -10.72 8.02 0.41
CA THR A 123 -9.48 7.25 0.33
C THR A 123 -8.44 7.97 -0.53
N TRP A 124 -7.16 7.81 -0.20
CA TRP A 124 -6.08 8.48 -0.90
C TRP A 124 -4.91 7.52 -1.13
N THR A 125 -4.33 7.56 -2.33
CA THR A 125 -3.23 6.66 -2.72
C THR A 125 -2.01 7.45 -3.23
N CYS A 126 -2.22 8.68 -3.73
CA CYS A 126 -1.17 9.48 -4.34
C CYS A 126 -0.12 9.93 -3.31
N TYR A 127 1.17 9.76 -3.66
CA TYR A 127 2.30 10.22 -2.86
C TYR A 127 2.78 11.64 -3.22
N SER A 128 2.24 12.26 -4.26
CA SER A 128 2.56 13.66 -4.56
C SER A 128 1.85 14.58 -3.56
N ASN A 129 2.63 15.45 -2.90
CA ASN A 129 2.11 16.46 -1.98
C ASN A 129 1.82 17.74 -2.78
N ARG A 130 0.67 17.78 -3.47
CA ARG A 130 0.22 18.97 -4.19
C ARG A 130 -0.59 19.88 -3.27
N GLU A 131 -0.32 21.18 -3.35
CA GLU A 131 -1.04 22.21 -2.57
C GLU A 131 -2.50 22.38 -3.02
N ASP A 132 -2.80 22.04 -4.30
CA ASP A 132 -4.15 22.13 -4.87
C ASP A 132 -5.06 20.95 -4.45
N GLY A 133 -4.55 19.96 -3.73
CA GLY A 133 -5.30 18.80 -3.27
C GLY A 133 -5.70 17.81 -4.37
N LEU A 134 -5.17 17.96 -5.60
CA LEU A 134 -5.40 17.03 -6.69
C LEU A 134 -4.41 15.87 -6.65
N ALA A 135 -4.84 14.69 -7.03
CA ALA A 135 -3.95 13.55 -7.23
C ALA A 135 -3.24 13.65 -8.58
N ASP A 136 -2.03 13.10 -8.65
CA ASP A 136 -1.30 12.98 -9.90
C ASP A 136 -1.40 11.54 -10.42
N ALA A 137 -2.14 11.34 -11.51
CA ALA A 137 -2.38 10.03 -12.10
C ALA A 137 -1.12 9.39 -12.70
N THR A 138 -0.05 10.15 -12.93
CA THR A 138 1.21 9.63 -13.49
C THR A 138 2.09 8.94 -12.44
N THR A 139 1.80 9.12 -11.15
CA THR A 139 2.52 8.40 -10.11
C THR A 139 2.14 6.92 -10.12
N PRO A 140 3.08 5.99 -9.82
CA PRO A 140 2.82 4.55 -9.89
C PRO A 140 1.59 4.10 -9.09
N SER A 141 1.46 4.58 -7.86
CA SER A 141 0.35 4.23 -6.98
C SER A 141 -1.01 4.76 -7.48
N SER A 142 -1.03 6.00 -7.98
CA SER A 142 -2.26 6.59 -8.55
C SER A 142 -2.65 5.93 -9.86
N SER A 143 -1.68 5.64 -10.73
CA SER A 143 -1.89 4.93 -11.98
C SER A 143 -2.55 3.56 -11.74
N MET A 144 -2.01 2.78 -10.79
CA MET A 144 -2.60 1.48 -10.41
C MET A 144 -4.01 1.63 -9.82
N ARG A 145 -4.27 2.71 -9.06
CA ARG A 145 -5.61 2.99 -8.53
C ARG A 145 -6.60 3.27 -9.65
N VAL A 146 -6.27 4.21 -10.55
CA VAL A 146 -7.14 4.55 -11.70
C VAL A 146 -7.43 3.32 -12.54
N LYS A 147 -6.37 2.53 -12.85
CA LYS A 147 -6.54 1.28 -13.60
C LYS A 147 -7.49 0.32 -12.88
N GLY A 148 -7.35 0.12 -11.57
CA GLY A 148 -8.25 -0.73 -10.79
C GLY A 148 -9.71 -0.31 -10.89
N PHE A 149 -10.00 1.00 -10.87
CA PHE A 149 -11.36 1.52 -11.06
C PHE A 149 -11.88 1.29 -12.48
N VAL A 150 -11.05 1.56 -13.50
CA VAL A 150 -11.40 1.34 -14.91
C VAL A 150 -11.69 -0.13 -15.18
N ASP A 151 -10.81 -1.03 -14.75
CA ASP A 151 -10.96 -2.48 -14.94
C ASP A 151 -12.23 -3.01 -14.25
N ALA A 152 -12.58 -2.48 -13.08
CA ALA A 152 -13.81 -2.81 -12.35
C ALA A 152 -15.09 -2.14 -12.93
N GLY A 153 -14.95 -1.30 -13.96
CA GLY A 153 -16.09 -0.61 -14.59
C GLY A 153 -16.66 0.56 -13.78
N TYR A 154 -15.87 1.12 -12.85
CA TYR A 154 -16.25 2.28 -12.04
C TYR A 154 -15.40 3.50 -12.36
N GLN A 155 -15.93 4.67 -12.02
CA GLN A 155 -15.16 5.91 -12.02
C GLN A 155 -14.58 6.16 -10.63
N ASP A 156 -13.26 6.48 -10.56
CA ASP A 156 -12.65 6.90 -9.30
C ASP A 156 -13.24 8.26 -8.88
N PRO A 157 -13.78 8.37 -7.66
CA PRO A 157 -14.43 9.59 -7.19
C PRO A 157 -13.47 10.71 -6.80
N ILE A 158 -12.15 10.48 -6.67
CA ILE A 158 -11.20 11.56 -6.38
C ILE A 158 -10.83 12.34 -7.64
N GLN A 159 -10.31 13.55 -7.46
CA GLN A 159 -9.93 14.42 -8.56
C GLN A 159 -8.44 14.27 -8.90
N TYR A 160 -8.13 14.31 -10.19
CA TYR A 160 -6.79 14.22 -10.73
C TYR A 160 -6.42 15.46 -11.56
N VAL A 161 -5.12 15.79 -11.59
CA VAL A 161 -4.59 16.86 -12.46
C VAL A 161 -4.88 16.57 -13.94
N GLN A 162 -4.81 15.28 -14.33
CA GLN A 162 -4.99 14.81 -15.70
C GLN A 162 -6.42 14.27 -15.94
N GLN A 163 -7.44 14.86 -15.33
CA GLN A 163 -8.82 14.34 -15.37
C GLN A 163 -9.31 14.07 -16.80
N ASP A 164 -8.98 14.96 -17.74
CA ASP A 164 -9.41 14.86 -19.13
C ASP A 164 -8.69 13.76 -19.93
N LYS A 165 -7.60 13.20 -19.37
CA LYS A 165 -6.76 12.20 -20.03
C LYS A 165 -6.84 10.82 -19.40
N LEU A 166 -7.58 10.65 -18.32
CA LEU A 166 -7.63 9.37 -17.59
C LEU A 166 -8.14 8.22 -18.47
N SER A 167 -9.11 8.51 -19.35
CA SER A 167 -9.63 7.53 -20.29
C SER A 167 -8.67 7.19 -21.45
N GLU A 168 -7.73 8.09 -21.79
CA GLU A 168 -6.76 7.87 -22.86
C GLU A 168 -5.52 7.11 -22.39
N VAL A 169 -5.18 7.22 -21.11
CA VAL A 169 -3.95 6.64 -20.53
C VAL A 169 -4.16 5.18 -20.11
N TYR A 170 -5.41 4.75 -19.89
CA TYR A 170 -5.73 3.45 -19.27
C TYR A 170 -6.69 2.57 -20.09
N MET A 171 -7.04 2.98 -21.31
CA MET A 171 -7.66 2.12 -22.33
C MET A 171 -6.60 1.42 -23.18
#